data_720b28591d67534c61b799ddef9949d1
#
_entry.id   720b28591d67534c61b799ddef9949d1
#
_cell.length_a   1.000
_cell.length_b   1.000
_cell.length_c   1.000
_cell.angle_alpha   90.00
_cell.angle_beta   90.00
_cell.angle_gamma   90.00
#
_symmetry.space_group_name_H-M   'P 1'
#
loop_
_entity.id
_entity.type
_entity.pdbx_description
1 polymer ?
#
loop_
_entity_poly.entity_id
_entity_poly.type
_entity_poly.pdbx_seq_one_letter_code
_entity_poly.pdbx_strand_id
1 'polypeptide(L)'
;MVCPYSLSEPGGVQAQVMGLARELRKMGIEVRVLAPCDGPPPATFVTPLGNSLPTSANGSMAPLAPDPSCSLRTMRALGDEQFDVLHLHEPFLPGPTHTAMLLHPAPVVFVMLAHCEILGSHGSLFYIV
;
A
#
# COMPACT_ATOMS: atom_id res chain seq x y z
N MET A 1 2.09 -5.56 -4.85
CA MET A 1 1.92 -4.14 -4.46
C MET A 1 1.62 -4.08 -2.97
N VAL A 2 2.17 -3.13 -2.23
CA VAL A 2 1.89 -2.98 -0.79
C VAL A 2 1.33 -1.57 -0.54
N CYS A 3 0.21 -1.49 0.18
CA CYS A 3 -0.48 -0.27 0.55
C CYS A 3 -0.48 -0.12 2.08
N PRO A 4 -0.13 1.05 2.64
CA PRO A 4 -0.13 1.23 4.08
C PRO A 4 -1.53 1.47 4.67
N TYR A 5 -2.46 1.98 3.82
CA TYR A 5 -3.80 2.34 4.24
C TYR A 5 -4.79 1.19 4.09
N SER A 6 -5.77 1.15 4.99
CA SER A 6 -6.88 0.21 4.88
C SER A 6 -7.65 0.39 3.58
N LEU A 7 -7.86 -0.70 2.85
CA LEU A 7 -8.67 -0.70 1.63
C LEU A 7 -10.18 -0.71 1.91
N SER A 8 -10.58 -0.78 3.17
CA SER A 8 -11.98 -0.61 3.57
C SER A 8 -12.41 0.86 3.63
N GLU A 9 -11.44 1.77 3.67
CA GLU A 9 -11.69 3.21 3.68
C GLU A 9 -11.39 3.82 2.31
N PRO A 10 -12.21 4.77 1.83
CA PRO A 10 -11.94 5.46 0.59
C PRO A 10 -10.75 6.43 0.74
N GLY A 11 -9.90 6.51 -0.28
CA GLY A 11 -8.77 7.43 -0.30
C GLY A 11 -8.05 7.43 -1.64
N GLY A 12 -7.26 8.47 -1.88
CA GLY A 12 -6.54 8.65 -3.15
C GLY A 12 -5.53 7.55 -3.41
N VAL A 13 -4.72 7.18 -2.41
CA VAL A 13 -3.74 6.11 -2.53
C VAL A 13 -4.41 4.75 -2.72
N GLN A 14 -5.48 4.47 -1.97
CA GLN A 14 -6.25 3.23 -2.09
C GLN A 14 -6.85 3.08 -3.50
N ALA A 15 -7.46 4.16 -4.01
CA ALA A 15 -8.03 4.17 -5.36
C ALA A 15 -6.97 3.96 -6.43
N GLN A 16 -5.79 4.58 -6.27
CA GLN A 16 -4.65 4.40 -7.18
C GLN A 16 -4.12 2.97 -7.15
N VAL A 17 -3.88 2.41 -5.96
CA VAL A 17 -3.39 1.02 -5.82
C VAL A 17 -4.34 0.05 -6.49
N MET A 18 -5.63 0.15 -6.19
CA MET A 18 -6.64 -0.75 -6.74
C MET A 18 -6.85 -0.55 -8.25
N GLY A 19 -6.80 0.69 -8.72
CA GLY A 19 -6.88 1.02 -10.15
C GLY A 19 -5.70 0.43 -10.93
N LEU A 20 -4.48 0.71 -10.47
CA LEU A 20 -3.26 0.21 -11.09
C LEU A 20 -3.21 -1.33 -11.07
N ALA A 21 -3.56 -1.96 -9.95
CA ALA A 21 -3.60 -3.41 -9.86
C ALA A 21 -4.56 -4.03 -10.89
N ARG A 22 -5.74 -3.44 -11.07
CA ARG A 22 -6.72 -3.91 -12.08
C ARG A 22 -6.19 -3.77 -13.51
N GLU A 23 -5.57 -2.63 -13.84
CA GLU A 23 -5.02 -2.41 -15.19
C GLU A 23 -3.85 -3.36 -15.51
N LEU A 24 -2.93 -3.53 -14.57
CA LEU A 24 -1.82 -4.48 -14.73
C LEU A 24 -2.34 -5.92 -14.93
N ARG A 25 -3.36 -6.32 -14.18
CA ARG A 25 -3.99 -7.64 -14.36
C ARG A 25 -4.68 -7.81 -15.71
N LYS A 26 -5.31 -6.76 -16.24
CA LYS A 26 -5.85 -6.78 -17.64
C LYS A 26 -4.75 -6.97 -18.69
N MET A 27 -3.54 -6.50 -18.39
CA MET A 27 -2.36 -6.70 -19.26
C MET A 27 -1.73 -8.08 -19.11
N GLY A 28 -2.30 -8.96 -18.29
CA GLY A 28 -1.78 -10.31 -18.04
C GLY A 28 -0.70 -10.41 -16.98
N ILE A 29 -0.43 -9.33 -16.24
CA ILE A 29 0.54 -9.34 -15.15
C ILE A 29 -0.16 -9.89 -13.89
N GLU A 30 0.47 -10.87 -13.22
CA GLU A 30 -0.02 -11.36 -11.96
C GLU A 30 0.28 -10.33 -10.86
N VAL A 31 -0.77 -9.79 -10.26
CA VAL A 31 -0.66 -8.78 -9.20
C VAL A 31 -1.36 -9.26 -7.94
N ARG A 32 -0.66 -9.16 -6.82
CA ARG A 32 -1.18 -9.30 -5.48
C ARG A 32 -1.09 -7.96 -4.76
N VAL A 33 -2.14 -7.55 -4.06
CA VAL A 33 -2.14 -6.35 -3.21
C VAL A 33 -2.14 -6.79 -1.75
N LEU A 34 -1.15 -6.35 -1.00
CA LEU A 34 -1.03 -6.54 0.45
C LEU A 34 -1.42 -5.24 1.13
N ALA A 35 -2.47 -5.25 1.95
CA ALA A 35 -2.96 -4.05 2.62
C ALA A 35 -3.78 -4.38 3.87
N PRO A 36 -3.88 -3.47 4.85
CA PRO A 36 -4.88 -3.58 5.91
C PRO A 36 -6.30 -3.58 5.32
N CYS A 37 -7.21 -4.31 5.95
CA CYS A 37 -8.63 -4.33 5.60
C CYS A 37 -9.44 -4.52 6.89
N ASP A 38 -10.37 -3.60 7.18
CA ASP A 38 -11.24 -3.64 8.35
C ASP A 38 -12.51 -4.46 8.11
N GLY A 39 -12.59 -5.09 6.95
CA GLY A 39 -13.68 -5.97 6.51
C GLY A 39 -13.21 -6.94 5.45
N PRO A 40 -14.13 -7.54 4.71
CA PRO A 40 -13.77 -8.43 3.60
C PRO A 40 -12.92 -7.68 2.56
N PRO A 41 -11.88 -8.34 2.00
CA PRO A 41 -11.03 -7.71 1.00
C PRO A 41 -11.86 -7.33 -0.24
N PRO A 42 -11.61 -6.14 -0.84
CA PRO A 42 -12.42 -5.63 -1.95
C PRO A 42 -12.24 -6.39 -3.27
N ALA A 43 -11.29 -7.31 -3.34
CA ALA A 43 -11.04 -8.17 -4.50
C ALA A 43 -10.26 -9.43 -4.12
N THR A 44 -10.36 -10.47 -4.93
CA THR A 44 -9.70 -11.77 -4.68
C THR A 44 -8.18 -11.73 -4.75
N PHE A 45 -7.62 -10.72 -5.41
CA PHE A 45 -6.18 -10.49 -5.48
C PHE A 45 -5.64 -9.62 -4.32
N VAL A 46 -6.47 -9.29 -3.34
CA VAL A 46 -6.07 -8.56 -2.13
C VAL A 46 -5.85 -9.57 -1.00
N THR A 47 -4.69 -9.50 -0.38
CA THR A 47 -4.37 -10.24 0.84
C THR A 47 -4.50 -9.27 2.03
N PRO A 48 -5.48 -9.46 2.92
CA PRO A 48 -5.69 -8.61 4.07
C PRO A 48 -4.59 -8.84 5.11
N LEU A 49 -4.00 -7.76 5.61
CA LEU A 49 -2.92 -7.79 6.61
C LEU A 49 -3.40 -7.50 8.04
N GLY A 50 -4.69 -7.39 8.25
CA GLY A 50 -5.33 -7.09 9.53
C GLY A 50 -6.08 -5.77 9.49
N ASN A 51 -6.59 -5.36 10.65
CA ASN A 51 -7.37 -4.14 10.79
C ASN A 51 -6.49 -2.92 10.88
N SER A 52 -7.04 -1.77 10.48
CA SER A 52 -6.37 -0.48 10.66
C SER A 52 -6.67 0.13 12.03
N LEU A 53 -5.82 1.07 12.41
CA LEU A 53 -5.99 1.94 13.56
C LEU A 53 -5.93 3.38 13.08
N PRO A 54 -6.82 4.28 13.57
CA PRO A 54 -6.69 5.70 13.31
C PRO A 54 -5.33 6.20 13.81
N THR A 55 -4.46 6.54 12.90
CA THR A 55 -3.07 6.93 13.19
C THR A 55 -2.81 8.32 12.65
N SER A 56 -2.17 9.18 13.44
CA SER A 56 -1.77 10.51 12.96
C SER A 56 -0.65 10.36 11.92
N ALA A 57 -0.90 10.85 10.72
CA ALA A 57 0.06 10.86 9.63
C ALA A 57 -0.09 12.16 8.81
N ASN A 58 1.02 12.86 8.58
CA ASN A 58 1.06 14.07 7.76
C ASN A 58 0.01 15.14 8.14
N GLY A 59 -0.26 15.30 9.45
CA GLY A 59 -1.21 16.29 9.96
C GLY A 59 -2.70 15.90 9.86
N SER A 60 -3.01 14.68 9.45
CA SER A 60 -4.37 14.13 9.42
C SER A 60 -4.42 12.74 10.08
N MET A 61 -5.64 12.25 10.33
CA MET A 61 -5.85 10.88 10.78
C MET A 61 -5.97 9.96 9.56
N ALA A 62 -5.18 8.89 9.56
CA ALA A 62 -5.13 7.92 8.48
C ALA A 62 -5.38 6.49 9.02
N PRO A 63 -6.08 5.62 8.26
CA PRO A 63 -6.35 4.23 8.64
C PRO A 63 -5.11 3.36 8.35
N LEU A 64 -4.09 3.44 9.20
CA LEU A 64 -2.84 2.68 9.11
C LEU A 64 -2.87 1.45 10.02
N ALA A 65 -1.97 0.50 9.81
CA ALA A 65 -1.79 -0.67 10.66
C ALA A 65 -0.33 -0.76 11.16
N PRO A 66 0.06 0.07 12.13
CA PRO A 66 1.42 0.11 12.66
C PRO A 66 1.74 -1.03 13.65
N ASP A 67 0.79 -1.91 13.90
CA ASP A 67 0.90 -2.94 14.91
C ASP A 67 1.83 -4.11 14.48
N PRO A 68 2.45 -4.81 15.46
CA PRO A 68 3.33 -5.94 15.18
C PRO A 68 2.65 -7.11 14.45
N SER A 69 1.34 -7.29 14.63
CA SER A 69 0.61 -8.38 13.97
C SER A 69 0.51 -8.14 12.47
N CYS A 70 0.31 -6.89 12.06
CA CYS A 70 0.35 -6.50 10.64
C CYS A 70 1.75 -6.75 10.05
N SER A 71 2.81 -6.36 10.77
CA SER A 71 4.19 -6.63 10.34
C SER A 71 4.45 -8.12 10.16
N LEU A 72 4.04 -8.97 11.10
CA LEU A 72 4.20 -10.43 11.00
C LEU A 72 3.42 -11.01 9.81
N ARG A 73 2.19 -10.55 9.55
CA ARG A 73 1.42 -10.99 8.38
C ARG A 73 2.07 -10.54 7.08
N THR A 74 2.64 -9.33 7.05
CA THR A 74 3.40 -8.82 5.92
C THR A 74 4.63 -9.70 5.64
N MET A 75 5.41 -10.01 6.68
CA MET A 75 6.58 -10.89 6.58
C MET A 75 6.19 -12.27 6.04
N ARG A 76 5.10 -12.85 6.55
CA ARG A 76 4.60 -14.15 6.09
C ARG A 76 4.20 -14.08 4.61
N ALA A 77 3.38 -13.09 4.21
CA ALA A 77 2.93 -12.95 2.83
C ALA A 77 4.10 -12.75 1.86
N LEU A 78 5.14 -12.01 2.26
CA LEU A 78 6.36 -11.83 1.46
C LEU A 78 7.22 -13.08 1.39
N GLY A 79 7.19 -13.94 2.40
CA GLY A 79 7.93 -15.20 2.44
C GLY A 79 7.22 -16.35 1.72
N ASP A 80 5.89 -16.38 1.78
CA ASP A 80 5.09 -17.45 1.18
C ASP A 80 4.95 -17.31 -0.34
N GLU A 81 5.03 -16.07 -0.85
CA GLU A 81 4.94 -15.76 -2.28
C GLU A 81 6.29 -15.26 -2.81
N GLN A 82 6.69 -15.76 -3.98
CA GLN A 82 7.90 -15.31 -4.68
C GLN A 82 7.52 -14.17 -5.63
N PHE A 83 7.79 -12.93 -5.22
CA PHE A 83 7.51 -11.77 -6.05
C PHE A 83 8.73 -11.39 -6.90
N ASP A 84 8.51 -11.07 -8.17
CA ASP A 84 9.55 -10.55 -9.06
C ASP A 84 9.87 -9.08 -8.76
N VAL A 85 8.85 -8.32 -8.33
CA VAL A 85 8.95 -6.88 -8.02
C VAL A 85 8.03 -6.54 -6.85
N LEU A 86 8.50 -5.71 -5.94
CA LEU A 86 7.70 -5.07 -4.90
C LEU A 86 7.40 -3.63 -5.28
N HIS A 87 6.13 -3.29 -5.36
CA HIS A 87 5.66 -1.93 -5.61
C HIS A 87 5.07 -1.37 -4.31
N LEU A 88 5.80 -0.45 -3.66
CA LEU A 88 5.48 0.08 -2.34
C LEU A 88 4.89 1.49 -2.44
N HIS A 89 3.72 1.68 -1.89
CA HIS A 89 3.08 2.99 -1.78
C HIS A 89 3.37 3.57 -0.39
N GLU A 90 3.80 4.83 -0.35
CA GLU A 90 4.11 5.57 0.88
C GLU A 90 5.02 4.76 1.83
N PRO A 91 6.24 4.38 1.43
CA PRO A 91 7.07 3.39 2.13
C PRO A 91 7.52 3.83 3.52
N PHE A 92 7.50 5.13 3.82
CA PHE A 92 7.93 5.68 5.10
C PHE A 92 6.83 5.74 6.16
N LEU A 93 5.58 5.41 5.79
CA LEU A 93 4.49 5.30 6.75
C LEU A 93 4.61 4.00 7.55
N PRO A 94 4.30 4.03 8.85
CA PRO A 94 4.37 2.84 9.69
C PRO A 94 3.33 1.80 9.24
N GLY A 95 3.75 0.54 9.24
CA GLY A 95 2.90 -0.58 8.86
C GLY A 95 3.51 -1.47 7.77
N PRO A 96 2.67 -2.03 6.88
CA PRO A 96 3.10 -3.06 5.94
C PRO A 96 4.13 -2.58 4.93
N THR A 97 4.04 -1.36 4.42
CA THR A 97 4.99 -0.82 3.44
C THR A 97 6.37 -0.61 4.02
N HIS A 98 6.45 -0.08 5.25
CA HIS A 98 7.71 0.05 5.97
C HIS A 98 8.35 -1.32 6.24
N THR A 99 7.55 -2.30 6.67
CA THR A 99 8.02 -3.68 6.87
C THR A 99 8.55 -4.28 5.56
N ALA A 100 7.80 -4.13 4.46
CA ALA A 100 8.21 -4.63 3.16
C ALA A 100 9.48 -3.94 2.64
N MET A 101 9.63 -2.64 2.88
CA MET A 101 10.83 -1.88 2.53
C MET A 101 12.08 -2.40 3.26
N LEU A 102 11.96 -2.71 4.56
CA LEU A 102 13.09 -3.23 5.33
C LEU A 102 13.50 -4.64 4.93
N LEU A 103 12.56 -5.48 4.53
CA LEU A 103 12.82 -6.87 4.13
C LEU A 103 13.26 -6.98 2.68
N HIS A 104 12.72 -6.19 1.78
CA HIS A 104 12.92 -6.12 0.33
C HIS A 104 13.43 -7.43 -0.33
N PRO A 105 12.64 -8.52 -0.28
CA PRO A 105 13.06 -9.81 -0.84
C PRO A 105 13.15 -9.82 -2.38
N ALA A 106 12.72 -8.74 -3.04
CA ALA A 106 12.74 -8.52 -4.49
C ALA A 106 13.07 -7.05 -4.80
N PRO A 107 13.41 -6.70 -6.05
CA PRO A 107 13.54 -5.31 -6.50
C PRO A 107 12.32 -4.48 -6.12
N VAL A 108 12.56 -3.25 -5.67
CA VAL A 108 11.52 -2.37 -5.12
C VAL A 108 11.31 -1.15 -6.00
N VAL A 109 10.05 -0.83 -6.26
CA VAL A 109 9.60 0.43 -6.85
C VAL A 109 8.84 1.21 -5.78
N PHE A 110 9.23 2.45 -5.52
CA PHE A 110 8.56 3.33 -4.57
C PHE A 110 7.60 4.27 -5.29
N VAL A 111 6.42 4.46 -4.71
CA VAL A 111 5.48 5.50 -5.13
C VAL A 111 5.12 6.34 -3.92
N MET A 112 5.40 7.62 -4.00
CA MET A 112 5.03 8.60 -2.99
C MET A 112 4.01 9.58 -3.57
N LEU A 113 2.94 9.82 -2.84
CA LEU A 113 1.97 10.85 -3.17
C LEU A 113 2.39 12.15 -2.48
N ALA A 114 3.08 13.04 -3.21
CA ALA A 114 3.36 14.36 -2.69
C ALA A 114 2.19 15.30 -3.02
N HIS A 115 1.62 15.93 -1.98
CA HIS A 115 0.75 17.09 -2.17
C HIS A 115 1.64 18.29 -2.47
N CYS A 116 1.56 18.78 -3.70
CA CYS A 116 2.22 20.02 -4.07
C CYS A 116 1.17 21.12 -4.22
N GLU A 117 1.13 22.06 -3.31
CA GLU A 117 0.39 23.31 -3.49
C GLU A 117 1.21 24.24 -4.39
N ILE A 118 0.99 24.15 -5.70
CA ILE A 118 1.50 25.14 -6.64
C ILE A 118 0.37 26.12 -6.92
N LEU A 119 0.46 27.32 -6.31
CA LEU A 119 -0.30 28.53 -6.70
C LEU A 119 -1.73 28.25 -7.25
N GLY A 120 -2.63 27.78 -6.42
CA GLY A 120 -4.07 27.76 -6.72
C GLY A 120 -4.57 26.58 -7.55
N SER A 121 -3.75 25.60 -7.88
CA SER A 121 -4.20 24.34 -8.47
C SER A 121 -3.88 23.16 -7.55
N HIS A 122 -4.89 22.40 -7.15
CA HIS A 122 -4.71 21.14 -6.43
C HIS A 122 -4.22 20.08 -7.41
N GLY A 123 -2.92 19.86 -7.48
CA GLY A 123 -2.31 18.80 -8.27
C GLY A 123 -1.66 17.75 -7.35
N SER A 124 -1.96 16.48 -7.56
CA SER A 124 -1.21 15.38 -6.94
C SER A 124 -0.01 15.07 -7.83
N LEU A 125 1.20 15.21 -7.30
CA LEU A 125 2.42 14.86 -8.00
C LEU A 125 2.87 13.47 -7.55
N PHE A 126 3.04 12.57 -8.50
CA PHE A 126 3.55 11.22 -8.26
C PHE A 126 5.07 11.20 -8.47
N TYR A 127 5.81 10.77 -7.45
CA TYR A 127 7.22 10.43 -7.60
C TYR A 127 7.36 8.91 -7.67
N ILE A 128 7.93 8.43 -8.76
CA ILE A 128 8.41 7.05 -8.90
C ILE A 128 9.94 7.13 -8.82
N VAL A 129 10.50 6.50 -7.82
CA VAL A 129 11.95 6.36 -7.64
C VAL A 129 12.30 4.88 -7.62
#